data_b96a1d51a2ec06c7bebabdbb91a18155
#
_entry.id   b96a1d51a2ec06c7bebabdbb91a18155
#
_cell.length_a   1.000
_cell.length_b   1.000
_cell.length_c   1.000
_cell.angle_alpha   90.00
_cell.angle_beta   90.00
_cell.angle_gamma   90.00
#
_symmetry.space_group_name_H-M   'P 1'
#
loop_
_entity.id
_entity.type
_entity.pdbx_description
1 polymer ?
#
loop_
_entity_poly.entity_id
_entity_poly.type
_entity_poly.pdbx_seq_one_letter_code
_entity_poly.pdbx_strand_id
1 'polypeptide(L)'
;MSNNNNEQLRTALGAQVGQYENERAWQQQCYAENEAKISRLQEAKQAIQQSKENVEACADVWKTISLNFEADQDWEGAHKNDILNCMSTAVETDYNTYISNIDAVLDAICDEITRLENENWKTMGIIGHLSALINSLWNENSKLFN
;
A
#
# COMPACT_ATOMS: atom_id res chain seq x y z
N MET A 1 -11.19 -56.41 15.18
CA MET A 1 -11.40 -55.71 13.89
C MET A 1 -11.77 -54.24 14.04
N SER A 2 -12.46 -53.82 15.10
CA SER A 2 -12.85 -52.42 15.32
C SER A 2 -11.66 -51.44 15.59
N ASN A 3 -10.61 -51.90 16.29
CA ASN A 3 -9.46 -51.06 16.64
C ASN A 3 -8.62 -50.61 15.43
N ASN A 4 -8.48 -51.46 14.42
CA ASN A 4 -7.66 -51.18 13.24
C ASN A 4 -8.27 -50.09 12.34
N ASN A 5 -9.61 -50.05 12.27
CA ASN A 5 -10.34 -49.03 11.49
C ASN A 5 -10.26 -47.65 12.18
N ASN A 6 -10.34 -47.60 13.51
CA ASN A 6 -10.22 -46.34 14.25
C ASN A 6 -8.80 -45.75 14.17
N GLU A 7 -7.79 -46.63 14.16
CA GLU A 7 -6.38 -46.16 14.04
C GLU A 7 -6.08 -45.61 12.63
N GLN A 8 -6.61 -46.26 11.57
CA GLN A 8 -6.50 -45.75 10.22
C GLN A 8 -7.25 -44.42 10.04
N LEU A 9 -8.44 -44.29 10.62
CA LEU A 9 -9.22 -43.03 10.57
C LEU A 9 -8.51 -41.91 11.31
N ARG A 10 -7.92 -42.18 12.47
CA ARG A 10 -7.12 -41.21 13.24
C ARG A 10 -5.91 -40.73 12.45
N THR A 11 -5.20 -41.65 11.78
CA THR A 11 -4.05 -41.29 10.94
C THR A 11 -4.48 -40.40 9.77
N ALA A 12 -5.60 -40.69 9.13
CA ALA A 12 -6.15 -39.89 8.05
C ALA A 12 -6.59 -38.49 8.53
N LEU A 13 -7.27 -38.39 9.66
CA LEU A 13 -7.66 -37.13 10.27
C LEU A 13 -6.43 -36.28 10.67
N GLY A 14 -5.41 -36.90 11.26
CA GLY A 14 -4.16 -36.23 11.59
C GLY A 14 -3.43 -35.68 10.37
N ALA A 15 -3.38 -36.43 9.28
CA ALA A 15 -2.80 -35.97 8.02
C ALA A 15 -3.57 -34.77 7.43
N GLN A 16 -4.90 -34.80 7.51
CA GLN A 16 -5.75 -33.71 7.04
C GLN A 16 -5.60 -32.46 7.89
N VAL A 17 -5.50 -32.59 9.21
CA VAL A 17 -5.18 -31.48 10.12
C VAL A 17 -3.84 -30.87 9.75
N GLY A 18 -2.81 -31.68 9.53
CA GLY A 18 -1.48 -31.19 9.13
C GLY A 18 -1.50 -30.39 7.84
N GLN A 19 -2.29 -30.80 6.85
CA GLN A 19 -2.48 -30.05 5.60
C GLN A 19 -3.13 -28.68 5.85
N TYR A 20 -4.18 -28.64 6.65
CA TYR A 20 -4.86 -27.37 6.96
C TYR A 20 -4.01 -26.44 7.84
N GLU A 21 -3.21 -27.00 8.75
CA GLU A 21 -2.25 -26.20 9.53
C GLU A 21 -1.16 -25.59 8.66
N ASN A 22 -0.64 -26.35 7.69
CA ASN A 22 0.34 -25.83 6.73
C ASN A 22 -0.26 -24.72 5.84
N GLU A 23 -1.47 -24.94 5.34
CA GLU A 23 -2.18 -23.93 4.54
C GLU A 23 -2.45 -22.66 5.37
N ARG A 24 -2.90 -22.83 6.61
CA ARG A 24 -3.12 -21.70 7.52
C ARG A 24 -1.84 -20.93 7.78
N ALA A 25 -0.72 -21.62 8.02
CA ALA A 25 0.58 -20.99 8.24
C ALA A 25 1.05 -20.19 7.00
N TRP A 26 0.84 -20.72 5.81
CA TRP A 26 1.13 -20.02 4.57
C TRP A 26 0.26 -18.76 4.39
N GLN A 27 -1.03 -18.85 4.67
CA GLN A 27 -1.94 -17.70 4.63
C GLN A 27 -1.54 -16.62 5.64
N GLN A 28 -1.12 -17.02 6.85
CA GLN A 28 -0.60 -16.09 7.86
C GLN A 28 0.68 -15.41 7.41
N GLN A 29 1.55 -16.10 6.71
CA GLN A 29 2.76 -15.51 6.12
C GLN A 29 2.41 -14.49 5.04
N CYS A 30 1.51 -14.82 4.13
CA CYS A 30 1.03 -13.89 3.09
C CYS A 30 0.42 -12.63 3.71
N TYR A 31 -0.38 -12.78 4.75
CA TYR A 31 -0.93 -11.64 5.50
C TYR A 31 0.17 -10.74 6.06
N ALA A 32 1.15 -11.33 6.75
CA ALA A 32 2.27 -10.58 7.34
C ALA A 32 3.13 -9.87 6.28
N GLU A 33 3.37 -10.51 5.15
CA GLU A 33 4.10 -9.89 4.03
C GLU A 33 3.35 -8.70 3.43
N ASN A 34 2.02 -8.80 3.30
CA ASN A 34 1.19 -7.69 2.84
C ASN A 34 1.18 -6.52 3.85
N GLU A 35 1.08 -6.81 5.16
CA GLU A 35 1.20 -5.78 6.21
C GLU A 35 2.54 -5.04 6.14
N ALA A 36 3.65 -5.77 5.92
CA ALA A 36 4.96 -5.16 5.75
C ALA A 36 5.06 -4.28 4.48
N LYS A 37 4.40 -4.69 3.39
CA LYS A 37 4.32 -3.88 2.17
C LYS A 37 3.48 -2.62 2.38
N ILE A 38 2.32 -2.74 3.03
CA ILE A 38 1.45 -1.61 3.38
C ILE A 38 2.22 -0.58 4.21
N SER A 39 2.93 -1.02 5.25
CA SER A 39 3.74 -0.14 6.09
C SER A 39 4.77 0.65 5.29
N ARG A 40 5.52 -0.02 4.40
CA ARG A 40 6.50 0.64 3.53
C ARG A 40 5.86 1.62 2.55
N LEU A 41 4.70 1.29 2.01
CA LEU A 41 3.96 2.19 1.12
C LEU A 41 3.44 3.42 1.86
N GLN A 42 2.99 3.28 3.11
CA GLN A 42 2.57 4.40 3.96
C GLN A 42 3.75 5.33 4.29
N GLU A 43 4.93 4.78 4.60
CA GLU A 43 6.15 5.57 4.81
C GLU A 43 6.57 6.33 3.54
N ALA A 44 6.54 5.65 2.39
CA ALA A 44 6.83 6.26 1.10
C ALA A 44 5.83 7.37 0.77
N LYS A 45 4.54 7.15 1.03
CA LYS A 45 3.48 8.15 0.85
C LYS A 45 3.77 9.41 1.66
N GLN A 46 4.12 9.28 2.93
CA GLN A 46 4.47 10.42 3.80
C GLN A 46 5.68 11.20 3.26
N ALA A 47 6.74 10.50 2.85
CA ALA A 47 7.94 11.13 2.30
C ALA A 47 7.64 11.90 1.00
N ILE A 48 6.82 11.33 0.13
CA ILE A 48 6.42 11.95 -1.14
C ILE A 48 5.50 13.16 -0.89
N GLN A 49 4.56 13.08 0.06
CA GLN A 49 3.71 14.21 0.45
C GLN A 49 4.55 15.38 0.98
N GLN A 50 5.55 15.11 1.81
CA GLN A 50 6.46 16.14 2.32
C GLN A 50 7.29 16.77 1.20
N SER A 51 7.76 15.96 0.25
CA SER A 51 8.46 16.45 -0.95
C SER A 51 7.56 17.34 -1.80
N LYS A 52 6.28 16.96 -1.96
CA LYS A 52 5.28 17.77 -2.65
C LYS A 52 5.10 19.14 -1.99
N GLU A 53 4.92 19.18 -0.67
CA GLU A 53 4.80 20.41 0.10
C GLU A 53 6.02 21.33 -0.07
N ASN A 54 7.23 20.76 -0.10
CA ASN A 54 8.45 21.51 -0.35
C ASN A 54 8.49 22.12 -1.75
N VAL A 55 8.04 21.39 -2.78
CA VAL A 55 7.97 21.89 -4.15
C VAL A 55 6.90 22.97 -4.29
N GLU A 56 5.74 22.81 -3.65
CA GLU A 56 4.68 23.83 -3.61
C GLU A 56 5.19 25.12 -2.94
N ALA A 57 5.93 25.01 -1.84
CA ALA A 57 6.56 26.17 -1.19
C ALA A 57 7.56 26.86 -2.11
N CYS A 58 8.38 26.12 -2.86
CA CYS A 58 9.29 26.68 -3.86
C CYS A 58 8.53 27.38 -4.99
N ALA A 59 7.41 26.82 -5.45
CA ALA A 59 6.58 27.45 -6.47
C ALA A 59 5.96 28.77 -5.98
N ASP A 60 5.55 28.84 -4.72
CA ASP A 60 5.03 30.07 -4.11
C ASP A 60 6.11 31.16 -3.99
N VAL A 61 7.32 30.79 -3.59
CA VAL A 61 8.48 31.70 -3.58
C VAL A 61 8.77 32.21 -4.99
N TRP A 62 8.74 31.34 -5.98
CA TRP A 62 8.93 31.71 -7.38
C TRP A 62 7.87 32.70 -7.88
N LYS A 63 6.60 32.49 -7.54
CA LYS A 63 5.52 33.45 -7.86
C LYS A 63 5.78 34.81 -7.23
N THR A 64 6.23 34.88 -6.00
CA THR A 64 6.58 36.14 -5.30
C THR A 64 7.73 36.82 -6.01
N ILE A 65 8.78 36.14 -6.40
CA ILE A 65 9.91 36.68 -7.16
C ILE A 65 9.43 37.22 -8.51
N SER A 66 8.58 36.51 -9.22
CA SER A 66 8.03 36.92 -10.49
C SER A 66 7.21 38.20 -10.39
N LEU A 67 6.35 38.30 -9.36
CA LEU A 67 5.55 39.50 -9.11
C LEU A 67 6.42 40.72 -8.73
N ASN A 68 7.43 40.53 -7.92
CA ASN A 68 8.37 41.58 -7.57
C ASN A 68 9.17 42.05 -8.77
N PHE A 69 9.59 41.15 -9.63
CA PHE A 69 10.30 41.47 -10.88
C PHE A 69 9.39 42.23 -11.86
N GLU A 70 8.12 41.83 -11.99
CA GLU A 70 7.13 42.54 -12.80
C GLU A 70 6.90 43.97 -12.34
N ALA A 71 6.86 44.20 -10.98
CA ALA A 71 6.64 45.49 -10.37
C ALA A 71 7.87 46.38 -10.39
N ASP A 72 9.07 45.88 -10.66
CA ASP A 72 10.31 46.63 -10.71
C ASP A 72 10.32 47.59 -11.90
N GLN A 73 10.30 48.91 -11.59
CA GLN A 73 10.28 50.00 -12.57
C GLN A 73 11.65 50.38 -13.09
N ASP A 74 12.72 49.94 -12.41
CA ASP A 74 14.10 50.29 -12.80
C ASP A 74 14.57 49.48 -14.03
N TRP A 75 13.87 48.43 -14.35
CA TRP A 75 14.16 47.60 -15.50
C TRP A 75 12.94 47.46 -16.42
N GLU A 76 13.03 48.07 -17.58
CA GLU A 76 11.99 48.06 -18.61
C GLU A 76 12.54 47.59 -19.97
N GLY A 77 11.66 47.11 -20.83
CA GLY A 77 11.98 46.81 -22.22
C GLY A 77 11.67 45.38 -22.65
N ALA A 78 12.07 45.03 -23.87
CA ALA A 78 11.80 43.77 -24.51
C ALA A 78 12.36 42.57 -23.74
N HIS A 79 13.58 42.67 -23.18
CA HIS A 79 14.20 41.65 -22.37
C HIS A 79 13.44 41.34 -21.09
N LYS A 80 12.88 42.37 -20.42
CA LYS A 80 12.03 42.17 -19.24
C LYS A 80 10.80 41.34 -19.60
N ASN A 81 10.14 41.67 -20.72
CA ASN A 81 8.96 40.97 -21.17
C ASN A 81 9.27 39.51 -21.54
N ASP A 82 10.40 39.24 -22.19
CA ASP A 82 10.84 37.87 -22.52
C ASP A 82 11.09 37.04 -21.27
N ILE A 83 11.75 37.62 -20.26
CA ILE A 83 12.00 36.96 -18.98
C ILE A 83 10.68 36.69 -18.23
N LEU A 84 9.80 37.68 -18.12
CA LEU A 84 8.48 37.51 -17.49
C LEU A 84 7.66 36.43 -18.16
N ASN A 85 7.69 36.39 -19.49
CA ASN A 85 6.99 35.38 -20.27
C ASN A 85 7.57 33.98 -20.00
N CYS A 86 8.89 33.84 -19.93
CA CYS A 86 9.54 32.58 -19.55
C CYS A 86 9.18 32.17 -18.11
N MET A 87 9.20 33.11 -17.15
CA MET A 87 8.86 32.86 -15.75
C MET A 87 7.41 32.40 -15.59
N SER A 88 6.47 33.02 -16.29
CA SER A 88 5.04 32.73 -16.15
C SER A 88 4.57 31.51 -16.95
N THR A 89 5.27 31.14 -18.01
CA THR A 89 4.86 30.03 -18.90
C THR A 89 5.69 28.78 -18.69
N ALA A 90 7.00 28.82 -18.92
CA ALA A 90 7.84 27.63 -18.86
C ALA A 90 8.04 27.13 -17.42
N VAL A 91 8.45 27.99 -16.51
CA VAL A 91 8.80 27.60 -15.14
C VAL A 91 7.56 27.22 -14.33
N GLU A 92 6.48 28.01 -14.42
CA GLU A 92 5.24 27.69 -13.73
C GLU A 92 4.61 26.40 -14.27
N THR A 93 4.65 26.16 -15.58
CA THR A 93 4.19 24.94 -16.21
C THR A 93 4.98 23.73 -15.73
N ASP A 94 6.32 23.86 -15.59
CA ASP A 94 7.17 22.76 -15.12
C ASP A 94 6.86 22.41 -13.65
N TYR A 95 6.65 23.39 -12.77
CA TYR A 95 6.20 23.15 -11.40
C TYR A 95 4.86 22.42 -11.35
N ASN A 96 3.87 22.89 -12.11
CA ASN A 96 2.54 22.30 -12.15
C ASN A 96 2.56 20.87 -12.70
N THR A 97 3.37 20.61 -13.72
CA THR A 97 3.55 19.27 -14.28
C THR A 97 4.19 18.33 -13.26
N TYR A 98 5.22 18.79 -12.55
CA TYR A 98 5.87 18.00 -11.50
C TYR A 98 4.91 17.67 -10.36
N ILE A 99 4.14 18.64 -9.85
CA ILE A 99 3.14 18.44 -8.81
C ILE A 99 2.06 17.44 -9.28
N SER A 100 1.58 17.57 -10.50
CA SER A 100 0.59 16.65 -11.09
C SER A 100 1.15 15.22 -11.18
N ASN A 101 2.41 15.05 -11.53
CA ASN A 101 3.06 13.74 -11.57
C ASN A 101 3.20 13.14 -10.17
N ILE A 102 3.52 13.95 -9.17
CA ILE A 102 3.56 13.51 -7.76
C ILE A 102 2.17 13.04 -7.32
N ASP A 103 1.12 13.77 -7.63
CA ASP A 103 -0.26 13.39 -7.29
C ASP A 103 -0.63 12.04 -7.92
N ALA A 104 -0.27 11.80 -9.18
CA ALA A 104 -0.48 10.51 -9.82
C ALA A 104 0.25 9.35 -9.11
N VAL A 105 1.46 9.58 -8.61
CA VAL A 105 2.21 8.59 -7.83
C VAL A 105 1.54 8.34 -6.47
N LEU A 106 1.08 9.39 -5.79
CA LEU A 106 0.36 9.27 -4.52
C LEU A 106 -0.95 8.49 -4.68
N ASP A 107 -1.70 8.74 -5.74
CA ASP A 107 -2.91 7.98 -6.06
C ASP A 107 -2.61 6.51 -6.30
N ALA A 108 -1.58 6.20 -7.08
CA ALA A 108 -1.14 4.82 -7.32
C ALA A 108 -0.73 4.09 -6.03
N ILE A 109 -0.06 4.78 -5.10
CA ILE A 109 0.28 4.23 -3.79
C ILE A 109 -0.98 3.96 -2.96
N CYS A 110 -1.94 4.86 -2.95
CA CYS A 110 -3.22 4.68 -2.25
C CYS A 110 -4.01 3.48 -2.81
N ASP A 111 -4.06 3.34 -4.12
CA ASP A 111 -4.72 2.22 -4.79
C ASP A 111 -4.07 0.89 -4.43
N GLU A 112 -2.74 0.83 -4.40
CA GLU A 112 -2.01 -0.39 -4.02
C GLU A 112 -2.19 -0.74 -2.55
N ILE A 113 -2.19 0.23 -1.64
CA ILE A 113 -2.51 0.01 -0.22
C ILE A 113 -3.91 -0.60 -0.10
N THR A 114 -4.90 0.00 -0.74
CA THR A 114 -6.29 -0.49 -0.72
C THR A 114 -6.40 -1.91 -1.29
N ARG A 115 -5.67 -2.21 -2.35
CA ARG A 115 -5.64 -3.55 -2.93
C ARG A 115 -5.08 -4.59 -1.94
N LEU A 116 -3.98 -4.27 -1.28
CA LEU A 116 -3.34 -5.14 -0.28
C LEU A 116 -4.21 -5.32 0.96
N GLU A 117 -4.86 -4.27 1.43
CA GLU A 117 -5.82 -4.35 2.55
C GLU A 117 -7.00 -5.27 2.20
N ASN A 118 -7.56 -5.14 1.01
CA ASN A 118 -8.63 -6.02 0.53
C ASN A 118 -8.18 -7.50 0.41
N GLU A 119 -6.95 -7.72 -0.04
CA GLU A 119 -6.34 -9.06 -0.04
C GLU A 119 -6.22 -9.62 1.38
N ASN A 120 -5.77 -8.81 2.33
CA ASN A 120 -5.66 -9.20 3.73
C ASN A 120 -7.02 -9.54 4.36
N TRP A 121 -8.08 -8.81 4.03
CA TRP A 121 -9.44 -9.17 4.46
C TRP A 121 -9.86 -10.56 3.97
N LYS A 122 -9.59 -10.89 2.71
CA LYS A 122 -9.85 -12.23 2.15
C LYS A 122 -9.02 -13.30 2.85
N THR A 123 -7.73 -13.02 3.07
CA THR A 123 -6.81 -13.94 3.75
C THR A 123 -7.25 -14.21 5.19
N MET A 124 -7.70 -13.20 5.93
CA MET A 124 -8.27 -13.38 7.27
C MET A 124 -9.51 -14.30 7.26
N GLY A 125 -10.37 -14.17 6.27
CA GLY A 125 -11.51 -15.06 6.09
C GLY A 125 -11.10 -16.52 5.87
N ILE A 126 -10.07 -16.74 5.07
CA ILE A 126 -9.50 -18.07 4.81
C ILE A 126 -8.89 -18.67 6.08
N ILE A 127 -8.10 -17.89 6.81
CA ILE A 127 -7.50 -18.29 8.10
C ILE A 127 -8.57 -18.69 9.11
N GLY A 128 -9.64 -17.90 9.21
CA GLY A 128 -10.78 -18.20 10.09
C GLY A 128 -11.48 -19.49 9.70
N HIS A 129 -11.71 -19.72 8.42
CA HIS A 129 -12.31 -20.96 7.91
C HIS A 129 -11.43 -22.18 8.18
N LEU A 130 -10.14 -22.10 7.90
CA LEU A 130 -9.18 -23.18 8.17
C LEU A 130 -9.10 -23.49 9.66
N SER A 131 -9.10 -22.49 10.52
CA SER A 131 -9.11 -22.67 11.97
C SER A 131 -10.37 -23.41 12.45
N ALA A 132 -11.53 -23.10 11.89
CA ALA A 132 -12.78 -23.79 12.17
C ALA A 132 -12.73 -25.26 11.73
N LEU A 133 -12.19 -25.54 10.54
CA LEU A 133 -12.01 -26.91 10.04
C LEU A 133 -11.05 -27.72 10.93
N ILE A 134 -9.93 -27.14 11.32
CA ILE A 134 -8.95 -27.78 12.22
C ILE A 134 -9.60 -28.13 13.56
N ASN A 135 -10.37 -27.22 14.15
CA ASN A 135 -11.07 -27.46 15.41
C ASN A 135 -12.13 -28.58 15.26
N SER A 136 -12.86 -28.61 14.15
CA SER A 136 -13.83 -29.65 13.86
C SER A 136 -13.16 -31.03 13.77
N LEU A 137 -12.07 -31.15 13.03
CA LEU A 137 -11.32 -32.38 12.87
C LEU A 137 -10.70 -32.87 14.18
N TRP A 138 -10.17 -31.97 15.02
CA TRP A 138 -9.70 -32.32 16.35
C TRP A 138 -10.81 -32.85 17.24
N ASN A 139 -11.99 -32.26 17.16
CA ASN A 139 -13.16 -32.73 17.89
C ASN A 139 -13.61 -34.13 17.46
N GLU A 140 -13.63 -34.38 16.15
CA GLU A 140 -13.92 -35.71 15.60
C GLU A 140 -12.87 -36.75 16.03
N ASN A 141 -11.59 -36.38 15.94
CA ASN A 141 -10.51 -37.26 16.40
C ASN A 141 -10.63 -37.59 17.89
N SER A 142 -11.01 -36.62 18.73
CA SER A 142 -11.21 -36.83 20.17
C SER A 142 -12.36 -37.80 20.46
N LYS A 143 -13.44 -37.81 19.64
CA LYS A 143 -14.55 -38.75 19.77
C LYS A 143 -14.18 -40.19 19.51
N LEU A 144 -13.10 -40.44 18.76
CA LEU A 144 -12.62 -41.80 18.51
C LEU A 144 -11.91 -42.45 19.71
N PHE A 145 -11.62 -41.65 20.75
CA PHE A 145 -11.05 -42.13 22.02
C PHE A 145 -12.08 -42.53 23.07
N ASN A 146 -13.33 -42.12 22.92
CA ASN A 146 -14.44 -42.39 23.83
C ASN A 146 -15.32 -43.55 23.27
#